data_cbe0d6c19389db0fe376a56b68ff25da
#
_entry.id   cbe0d6c19389db0fe376a56b68ff25da
#
_cell.length_a   1.000
_cell.length_b   1.000
_cell.length_c   1.000
_cell.angle_alpha   90.00
_cell.angle_beta   90.00
_cell.angle_gamma   90.00
#
_symmetry.space_group_name_H-M   'P 1'
#
loop_
_entity.id
_entity.type
_entity.pdbx_description
1 polymer ?
#
loop_
_entity_poly.entity_id
_entity_poly.type
_entity_poly.pdbx_seq_one_letter_code
_entity_poly.pdbx_strand_id
1 'polypeptide(L)'
;WRPAPEGKLDLLVNMDFRMSTTSIYSDIVLPAATFYEKNDINTTDMHSFIHPFVKAVQCSWEGRSDWQTFKDIAKKLSEIAGEYPEDFGNVTDMVLTPLGHDSPHELGQALDVKNWYKGECDLIPGKTAPLIHVVERDYRTIYDKYTSIGPLLSKNGGGNRGIKWDLDPEITELCQLNGTVQEGVAKGRPK
;
A
#
# COMPACT_ATOMS: atom_id res chain seq x y z
N TRP A 1 -15.12 -15.17 -30.90
CA TRP A 1 -13.87 -14.57 -30.41
C TRP A 1 -13.30 -13.68 -31.49
N ARG A 2 -13.11 -12.42 -31.22
CA ARG A 2 -12.35 -11.51 -32.10
C ARG A 2 -10.96 -11.38 -31.52
N PRO A 3 -9.89 -11.37 -32.32
CA PRO A 3 -8.57 -11.05 -31.80
C PRO A 3 -8.63 -9.65 -31.18
N ALA A 4 -8.26 -9.56 -29.90
CA ALA A 4 -8.09 -8.27 -29.25
C ALA A 4 -6.86 -7.59 -29.82
N PRO A 5 -6.84 -6.25 -29.94
CA PRO A 5 -5.61 -5.55 -30.22
C PRO A 5 -4.56 -5.92 -29.14
N GLU A 6 -3.30 -5.98 -29.53
CA GLU A 6 -2.21 -6.22 -28.60
C GLU A 6 -2.32 -5.24 -27.43
N GLY A 7 -2.36 -5.78 -26.21
CA GLY A 7 -2.41 -4.99 -25.00
C GLY A 7 -1.07 -4.32 -24.74
N LYS A 8 -1.08 -3.29 -23.88
CA LYS A 8 0.14 -2.64 -23.38
C LYS A 8 0.60 -3.22 -22.05
N LEU A 9 -0.05 -4.25 -21.58
CA LEU A 9 0.24 -4.91 -20.30
C LEU A 9 1.05 -6.17 -20.61
N ASP A 10 2.31 -6.18 -20.19
CA ASP A 10 3.24 -7.27 -20.47
C ASP A 10 3.12 -8.41 -19.45
N LEU A 11 2.68 -8.11 -18.22
CA LEU A 11 2.57 -9.07 -17.15
C LEU A 11 1.41 -8.72 -16.25
N LEU A 12 0.50 -9.68 -16.03
CA LEU A 12 -0.58 -9.62 -15.05
C LEU A 12 -0.36 -10.67 -13.96
N VAL A 13 -0.05 -10.22 -12.78
CA VAL A 13 0.07 -11.09 -11.58
C VAL A 13 -1.16 -10.86 -10.70
N ASN A 14 -1.91 -11.92 -10.44
CA ASN A 14 -3.03 -11.88 -9.52
C ASN A 14 -2.74 -12.64 -8.24
N MET A 15 -3.07 -12.04 -7.11
CA MET A 15 -2.96 -12.65 -5.80
C MET A 15 -4.37 -12.82 -5.24
N ASP A 16 -4.83 -14.06 -5.12
CA ASP A 16 -6.19 -14.35 -4.72
C ASP A 16 -6.26 -15.67 -3.94
N PHE A 17 -7.21 -15.80 -3.05
CA PHE A 17 -7.47 -17.04 -2.31
C PHE A 17 -8.44 -17.97 -3.04
N ARG A 18 -8.92 -17.57 -4.21
CA ARG A 18 -9.80 -18.33 -5.07
C ARG A 18 -9.51 -18.06 -6.54
N MET A 19 -9.89 -18.99 -7.38
CA MET A 19 -9.76 -18.84 -8.82
C MET A 19 -10.88 -17.94 -9.36
N SER A 20 -10.66 -16.62 -9.32
CA SER A 20 -11.57 -15.61 -9.88
C SER A 20 -11.41 -15.50 -11.40
N THR A 21 -12.30 -14.76 -12.05
CA THR A 21 -12.17 -14.47 -13.49
C THR A 21 -10.84 -13.75 -13.80
N THR A 22 -10.42 -12.84 -12.93
CA THR A 22 -9.12 -12.18 -13.08
C THR A 22 -7.98 -13.19 -13.01
N SER A 23 -8.04 -14.15 -12.07
CA SER A 23 -7.03 -15.21 -11.95
C SER A 23 -6.93 -16.06 -13.21
N ILE A 24 -8.06 -16.37 -13.86
CA ILE A 24 -8.08 -17.20 -15.08
C ILE A 24 -7.35 -16.51 -16.25
N TYR A 25 -7.38 -15.18 -16.29
CA TYR A 25 -6.75 -14.38 -17.36
C TYR A 25 -5.39 -13.81 -16.96
N SER A 26 -4.88 -14.15 -15.78
CA SER A 26 -3.55 -13.69 -15.33
C SER A 26 -2.44 -14.60 -15.84
N ASP A 27 -1.28 -14.02 -16.07
CA ASP A 27 -0.07 -14.76 -16.44
C ASP A 27 0.49 -15.56 -15.27
N ILE A 28 0.39 -14.99 -14.06
CA ILE A 28 0.81 -15.63 -12.82
C ILE A 28 -0.29 -15.47 -11.76
N VAL A 29 -0.61 -16.57 -11.08
CA VAL A 29 -1.53 -16.56 -9.95
C VAL A 29 -0.76 -16.98 -8.70
N LEU A 30 -0.76 -16.13 -7.68
CA LEU A 30 -0.16 -16.40 -6.39
C LEU A 30 -1.27 -16.73 -5.38
N PRO A 31 -1.24 -17.93 -4.76
CA PRO A 31 -2.27 -18.32 -3.81
C PRO A 31 -2.14 -17.51 -2.51
N ALA A 32 -3.20 -16.79 -2.15
CA ALA A 32 -3.27 -16.02 -0.92
C ALA A 32 -3.96 -16.80 0.20
N ALA A 33 -3.47 -16.64 1.43
CA ALA A 33 -4.09 -17.18 2.62
C ALA A 33 -5.45 -16.51 2.88
N THR A 34 -6.44 -17.30 3.27
CA THR A 34 -7.73 -16.78 3.71
C THR A 34 -7.63 -16.11 5.09
N PHE A 35 -8.71 -15.45 5.52
CA PHE A 35 -8.74 -14.80 6.83
C PHE A 35 -8.48 -15.75 8.00
N TYR A 36 -8.87 -17.02 7.91
CA TYR A 36 -8.63 -18.01 8.97
C TYR A 36 -7.21 -18.59 8.97
N GLU A 37 -6.45 -18.34 7.93
CA GLU A 37 -5.13 -18.94 7.68
C GLU A 37 -3.97 -17.96 7.89
N LYS A 38 -4.25 -16.67 8.16
CA LYS A 38 -3.22 -15.63 8.34
C LYS A 38 -3.37 -14.85 9.64
N ASN A 39 -2.26 -14.33 10.14
CA ASN A 39 -2.26 -13.29 11.15
C ASN A 39 -2.30 -11.93 10.45
N ASP A 40 -3.07 -11.00 10.97
CA ASP A 40 -3.23 -9.66 10.42
C ASP A 40 -3.71 -8.69 11.49
N ILE A 41 -3.87 -7.43 11.11
CA ILE A 41 -4.50 -6.40 11.92
C ILE A 41 -5.79 -5.99 11.22
N ASN A 42 -6.89 -6.01 11.94
CA ASN A 42 -8.18 -5.58 11.43
C ASN A 42 -8.53 -4.20 11.97
N THR A 43 -8.81 -3.28 11.05
CA THR A 43 -9.35 -1.95 11.33
C THR A 43 -10.61 -1.75 10.49
N THR A 44 -11.51 -0.92 10.96
CA THR A 44 -12.73 -0.58 10.23
C THR A 44 -13.08 0.89 10.46
N ASP A 45 -13.72 1.51 9.48
CA ASP A 45 -14.20 2.88 9.59
C ASP A 45 -15.36 3.03 10.59
N MET A 46 -15.91 1.90 11.05
CA MET A 46 -17.05 1.87 11.99
C MET A 46 -16.66 2.17 13.43
N HIS A 47 -15.38 2.04 13.79
CA HIS A 47 -14.85 2.31 15.13
C HIS A 47 -13.34 2.55 15.09
N SER A 48 -12.80 3.15 16.16
CA SER A 48 -11.37 3.48 16.30
C SER A 48 -10.51 2.33 16.87
N PHE A 49 -11.07 1.14 17.04
CA PHE A 49 -10.32 0.02 17.62
C PHE A 49 -9.50 -0.71 16.56
N ILE A 50 -8.31 -1.14 16.96
CA ILE A 50 -7.43 -2.03 16.19
C ILE A 50 -7.54 -3.42 16.82
N HIS A 51 -7.91 -4.39 16.02
CA HIS A 51 -8.05 -5.77 16.48
C HIS A 51 -6.95 -6.65 15.90
N PRO A 52 -6.26 -7.44 16.73
CA PRO A 52 -5.41 -8.50 16.23
C PRO A 52 -6.29 -9.57 15.55
N PHE A 53 -5.89 -9.97 14.38
CA PHE A 53 -6.52 -11.04 13.63
C PHE A 53 -5.59 -12.25 13.66
N VAL A 54 -5.95 -13.25 14.46
CA VAL A 54 -5.09 -14.41 14.70
C VAL A 54 -5.59 -15.59 13.86
N LYS A 55 -4.69 -16.24 13.17
CA LYS A 55 -5.01 -17.42 12.36
C LYS A 55 -5.60 -18.54 13.24
N ALA A 56 -6.64 -19.19 12.75
CA ALA A 56 -7.28 -20.33 13.38
C ALA A 56 -6.75 -21.67 12.87
N VAL A 57 -6.27 -21.71 11.64
CA VAL A 57 -5.73 -22.90 10.98
C VAL A 57 -4.45 -22.57 10.23
N GLN A 58 -3.65 -23.57 9.93
CA GLN A 58 -2.47 -23.39 9.08
C GLN A 58 -2.93 -23.21 7.63
N CYS A 59 -2.24 -22.33 6.91
CA CYS A 59 -2.49 -22.18 5.49
C CYS A 59 -2.15 -23.48 4.76
N SER A 60 -3.05 -23.87 3.86
CA SER A 60 -2.86 -25.06 3.05
C SER A 60 -1.96 -24.77 1.86
N TRP A 61 -1.18 -25.75 1.46
CA TRP A 61 -0.35 -25.73 0.26
C TRP A 61 0.66 -24.57 0.25
N GLU A 62 0.78 -23.88 -0.89
CA GLU A 62 1.69 -22.77 -1.10
C GLU A 62 1.09 -21.42 -0.74
N GLY A 63 -0.13 -21.40 -0.18
CA GLY A 63 -0.80 -20.16 0.21
C GLY A 63 0.01 -19.38 1.23
N ARG A 64 0.13 -18.07 1.01
CA ARG A 64 0.88 -17.14 1.87
C ARG A 64 0.00 -15.95 2.24
N SER A 65 0.29 -15.33 3.37
CA SER A 65 -0.33 -14.03 3.66
C SER A 65 0.17 -12.97 2.69
N ASP A 66 -0.64 -11.94 2.47
CA ASP A 66 -0.27 -10.81 1.62
C ASP A 66 1.07 -10.22 2.04
N TRP A 67 1.28 -10.06 3.35
CA TRP A 67 2.55 -9.61 3.91
C TRP A 67 3.74 -10.49 3.50
N GLN A 68 3.60 -11.81 3.62
CA GLN A 68 4.68 -12.74 3.23
C GLN A 68 4.97 -12.68 1.74
N THR A 69 3.91 -12.64 0.92
CA THR A 69 4.05 -12.56 -0.54
C THR A 69 4.82 -11.30 -0.95
N PHE A 70 4.40 -10.13 -0.48
CA PHE A 70 5.10 -8.88 -0.81
C PHE A 70 6.51 -8.82 -0.22
N LYS A 71 6.73 -9.36 0.98
CA LYS A 71 8.06 -9.44 1.57
C LYS A 71 9.00 -10.31 0.73
N ASP A 72 8.53 -11.44 0.26
CA ASP A 72 9.35 -12.36 -0.56
C ASP A 72 9.62 -11.78 -1.95
N ILE A 73 8.64 -11.07 -2.56
CA ILE A 73 8.84 -10.31 -3.79
C ILE A 73 9.88 -9.20 -3.58
N ALA A 74 9.75 -8.42 -2.52
CA ALA A 74 10.71 -7.35 -2.20
C ALA A 74 12.13 -7.89 -2.00
N LYS A 75 12.24 -9.03 -1.30
CA LYS A 75 13.51 -9.72 -1.10
C LYS A 75 14.13 -10.14 -2.42
N LYS A 76 13.36 -10.85 -3.25
CA LYS A 76 13.86 -11.34 -4.53
C LYS A 76 14.21 -10.21 -5.49
N LEU A 77 13.43 -9.15 -5.49
CA LEU A 77 13.71 -7.95 -6.28
C LEU A 77 15.02 -7.27 -5.84
N SER A 78 15.26 -7.14 -4.54
CA SER A 78 16.52 -6.58 -4.03
C SER A 78 17.74 -7.45 -4.36
N GLU A 79 17.58 -8.78 -4.32
CA GLU A 79 18.64 -9.72 -4.74
C GLU A 79 18.98 -9.52 -6.22
N ILE A 80 17.99 -9.57 -7.10
CA ILE A 80 18.18 -9.37 -8.55
C ILE A 80 18.77 -7.98 -8.84
N ALA A 81 18.24 -6.93 -8.20
CA ALA A 81 18.77 -5.58 -8.37
C ALA A 81 20.25 -5.47 -7.93
N GLY A 82 20.68 -6.28 -6.97
CA GLY A 82 22.08 -6.39 -6.56
C GLY A 82 22.98 -7.07 -7.60
N GLU A 83 22.42 -8.02 -8.37
CA GLU A 83 23.12 -8.69 -9.48
C GLU A 83 23.26 -7.77 -10.72
N TYR A 84 22.32 -6.85 -10.91
CA TYR A 84 22.25 -5.91 -12.04
C TYR A 84 22.18 -4.44 -11.57
N PRO A 85 23.20 -3.94 -10.86
CA PRO A 85 23.15 -2.61 -10.25
C PRO A 85 23.08 -1.47 -11.28
N GLU A 86 23.52 -1.71 -12.50
CA GLU A 86 23.49 -0.72 -13.58
C GLU A 86 22.05 -0.46 -14.06
N ASP A 87 21.20 -1.49 -14.01
CA ASP A 87 19.79 -1.39 -14.45
C ASP A 87 18.86 -0.98 -13.30
N PHE A 88 19.15 -1.37 -12.06
CA PHE A 88 18.24 -1.26 -10.93
C PHE A 88 18.76 -0.47 -9.73
N GLY A 89 20.01 0.00 -9.78
CA GLY A 89 20.65 0.66 -8.64
C GLY A 89 20.16 2.09 -8.41
N ASN A 90 20.07 2.90 -9.45
CA ASN A 90 19.62 4.29 -9.38
C ASN A 90 18.70 4.57 -10.56
N VAL A 91 17.43 4.22 -10.40
CA VAL A 91 16.43 4.37 -11.45
C VAL A 91 15.67 5.66 -11.24
N THR A 92 15.71 6.52 -12.25
CA THR A 92 14.86 7.70 -12.30
C THR A 92 13.45 7.30 -12.69
N ASP A 93 12.49 7.60 -11.85
CA ASP A 93 11.08 7.28 -12.05
C ASP A 93 10.21 8.53 -11.94
N MET A 94 9.03 8.48 -12.53
CA MET A 94 8.06 9.56 -12.47
C MET A 94 6.85 9.14 -11.67
N VAL A 95 6.48 9.96 -10.70
CA VAL A 95 5.29 9.76 -9.89
C VAL A 95 4.30 10.88 -10.15
N LEU A 96 3.07 10.53 -10.43
CA LEU A 96 1.97 11.48 -10.58
C LEU A 96 1.27 11.69 -9.24
N THR A 97 1.10 12.95 -8.85
CA THR A 97 0.20 13.26 -7.75
C THR A 97 -1.24 13.35 -8.24
N PRO A 98 -2.22 12.99 -7.41
CA PRO A 98 -3.62 13.22 -7.71
C PRO A 98 -3.89 14.71 -7.96
N LEU A 99 -4.88 14.98 -8.79
CA LEU A 99 -5.37 16.34 -8.98
C LEU A 99 -5.96 16.89 -7.67
N GLY A 100 -5.61 18.12 -7.34
CA GLY A 100 -6.27 18.87 -6.27
C GLY A 100 -7.60 19.45 -6.75
N HIS A 101 -8.61 19.38 -5.89
CA HIS A 101 -9.91 20.01 -6.13
C HIS A 101 -10.23 20.97 -5.00
N ASP A 102 -10.90 22.06 -5.32
CA ASP A 102 -11.25 23.10 -4.32
C ASP A 102 -12.37 22.61 -3.38
N SER A 103 -13.19 21.67 -3.83
CA SER A 103 -14.26 21.09 -3.01
C SER A 103 -14.62 19.65 -3.42
N PRO A 104 -15.17 18.86 -2.51
CA PRO A 104 -15.72 17.54 -2.83
C PRO A 104 -16.85 17.59 -3.88
N HIS A 105 -17.53 18.73 -4.01
CA HIS A 105 -18.60 18.91 -4.97
C HIS A 105 -18.11 18.78 -6.41
N GLU A 106 -16.93 19.29 -6.71
CA GLU A 106 -16.30 19.15 -8.03
C GLU A 106 -16.09 17.67 -8.42
N LEU A 107 -15.74 16.84 -7.45
CA LEU A 107 -15.56 15.40 -7.67
C LEU A 107 -16.90 14.67 -7.81
N GLY A 108 -17.93 15.16 -7.14
CA GLY A 108 -19.28 14.58 -7.17
C GLY A 108 -20.06 14.88 -8.45
N GLN A 109 -19.64 15.90 -9.19
CA GLN A 109 -20.30 16.38 -10.41
C GLN A 109 -19.36 16.20 -11.60
N ALA A 110 -19.39 15.04 -12.22
CA ALA A 110 -18.48 14.70 -13.34
C ALA A 110 -18.56 15.71 -14.52
N LEU A 111 -19.70 16.38 -14.68
CA LEU A 111 -19.88 17.41 -15.70
C LEU A 111 -19.21 18.75 -15.35
N ASP A 112 -18.95 18.98 -14.07
CA ASP A 112 -18.32 20.20 -13.59
C ASP A 112 -16.78 20.10 -13.57
N VAL A 113 -16.23 18.89 -13.74
CA VAL A 113 -14.80 18.67 -13.85
C VAL A 113 -14.30 19.16 -15.20
N LYS A 114 -13.64 20.32 -15.18
CA LYS A 114 -13.11 20.95 -16.39
C LYS A 114 -11.85 20.26 -16.87
N ASN A 115 -11.74 20.09 -18.18
CA ASN A 115 -10.64 19.42 -18.81
C ASN A 115 -9.67 20.45 -19.43
N TRP A 116 -8.49 20.60 -18.82
CA TRP A 116 -7.43 21.48 -19.32
C TRP A 116 -6.98 21.10 -20.73
N TYR A 117 -6.95 19.81 -21.07
CA TYR A 117 -6.52 19.31 -22.38
C TYR A 117 -7.49 19.74 -23.50
N LYS A 118 -8.77 19.95 -23.15
CA LYS A 118 -9.79 20.48 -24.07
C LYS A 118 -9.86 22.01 -24.08
N GLY A 119 -9.04 22.67 -23.28
CA GLY A 119 -9.06 24.14 -23.13
C GLY A 119 -10.23 24.67 -22.30
N GLU A 120 -10.86 23.84 -21.48
CA GLU A 120 -11.98 24.24 -20.63
C GLU A 120 -11.53 25.00 -19.38
N CYS A 121 -10.26 24.89 -19.01
CA CYS A 121 -9.62 25.61 -17.91
C CYS A 121 -8.11 25.72 -18.16
N ASP A 122 -7.44 26.57 -17.37
CA ASP A 122 -6.00 26.72 -17.42
C ASP A 122 -5.29 25.44 -16.93
N LEU A 123 -4.12 25.17 -17.50
CA LEU A 123 -3.26 24.09 -17.05
C LEU A 123 -2.51 24.53 -15.79
N ILE A 124 -2.93 24.02 -14.63
CA ILE A 124 -2.30 24.28 -13.33
C ILE A 124 -1.83 22.95 -12.76
N PRO A 125 -0.49 22.66 -12.74
CA PRO A 125 0.02 21.40 -12.22
C PRO A 125 -0.39 21.15 -10.76
N GLY A 126 -0.88 19.97 -10.47
CA GLY A 126 -1.40 19.58 -9.15
C GLY A 126 -2.83 20.03 -8.84
N LYS A 127 -3.43 20.87 -9.69
CA LYS A 127 -4.81 21.35 -9.51
C LYS A 127 -5.71 20.92 -10.68
N THR A 128 -5.48 21.43 -11.88
CA THR A 128 -6.26 21.08 -13.08
C THR A 128 -5.53 20.09 -13.98
N ALA A 129 -4.23 19.94 -13.80
CA ALA A 129 -3.39 18.96 -14.48
C ALA A 129 -2.57 18.17 -13.47
N PRO A 130 -2.18 16.91 -13.76
CA PRO A 130 -1.31 16.13 -12.88
C PRO A 130 0.03 16.84 -12.63
N LEU A 131 0.51 16.79 -11.39
CA LEU A 131 1.86 17.21 -11.04
C LEU A 131 2.79 15.99 -11.13
N ILE A 132 3.84 16.11 -11.93
CA ILE A 132 4.83 15.07 -12.11
C ILE A 132 5.98 15.34 -11.15
N HIS A 133 6.32 14.34 -10.33
CA HIS A 133 7.53 14.34 -9.51
C HIS A 133 8.50 13.33 -10.09
N VAL A 134 9.73 13.76 -10.29
CA VAL A 134 10.84 12.87 -10.63
C VAL A 134 11.43 12.37 -9.32
N VAL A 135 11.56 11.08 -9.17
CA VAL A 135 12.10 10.42 -7.97
C VAL A 135 13.20 9.47 -8.36
N GLU A 136 14.24 9.43 -7.55
CA GLU A 136 15.30 8.43 -7.69
C GLU A 136 14.97 7.23 -6.82
N ARG A 137 15.03 6.05 -7.40
CA ARG A 137 14.77 4.77 -6.75
C ARG A 137 15.98 3.88 -6.80
N ASP A 138 16.27 3.24 -5.69
CA ASP A 138 17.26 2.18 -5.59
C ASP A 138 16.57 0.88 -5.21
N TYR A 139 16.38 0.01 -6.18
CA TYR A 139 15.67 -1.26 -6.00
C TYR A 139 16.43 -2.27 -5.15
N ARG A 140 17.75 -2.10 -4.97
CA ARG A 140 18.56 -2.93 -4.06
C ARG A 140 18.13 -2.80 -2.61
N THR A 141 17.51 -1.70 -2.23
CA THR A 141 17.11 -1.38 -0.85
C THR A 141 15.62 -1.64 -0.57
N ILE A 142 14.85 -2.20 -1.52
CA ILE A 142 13.40 -2.37 -1.35
C ILE A 142 13.07 -3.30 -0.19
N TYR A 143 13.80 -4.40 -0.03
CA TYR A 143 13.56 -5.35 1.06
C TYR A 143 13.77 -4.69 2.43
N ASP A 144 14.84 -3.95 2.60
CA ASP A 144 15.14 -3.26 3.86
C ASP A 144 14.09 -2.19 4.17
N LYS A 145 13.68 -1.42 3.16
CA LYS A 145 12.59 -0.43 3.30
C LYS A 145 11.27 -1.10 3.67
N TYR A 146 10.93 -2.20 3.03
CA TYR A 146 9.68 -2.92 3.30
C TYR A 146 9.64 -3.48 4.72
N THR A 147 10.72 -4.10 5.18
CA THR A 147 10.81 -4.68 6.53
C THR A 147 11.01 -3.64 7.64
N SER A 148 11.38 -2.41 7.28
CA SER A 148 11.63 -1.31 8.21
C SER A 148 10.50 -0.28 8.28
N ILE A 149 9.31 -0.60 7.79
CA ILE A 149 8.17 0.34 7.75
C ILE A 149 7.90 0.94 9.13
N GLY A 150 7.87 0.14 10.20
CA GLY A 150 7.65 0.62 11.57
C GLY A 150 8.72 1.64 12.04
N PRO A 151 10.01 1.30 12.01
CA PRO A 151 11.08 2.24 12.35
C PRO A 151 11.14 3.48 11.45
N LEU A 152 10.81 3.35 10.16
CA LEU A 152 10.76 4.48 9.23
C LEU A 152 9.59 5.41 9.52
N LEU A 153 8.45 4.90 9.94
CA LEU A 153 7.30 5.71 10.34
C LEU A 153 7.63 6.58 11.56
N SER A 154 8.28 6.01 12.57
CA SER A 154 8.73 6.78 13.74
C SER A 154 9.73 7.88 13.37
N LYS A 155 10.67 7.58 12.44
CA LYS A 155 11.69 8.54 12.03
C LYS A 155 11.18 9.63 11.09
N ASN A 156 10.34 9.28 10.13
CA ASN A 156 9.94 10.15 9.01
C ASN A 156 8.52 10.72 9.15
N GLY A 157 7.79 10.30 10.18
CA GLY A 157 6.35 10.53 10.32
C GLY A 157 5.52 9.68 9.37
N GLY A 158 4.25 9.51 9.69
CA GLY A 158 3.27 8.91 8.80
C GLY A 158 2.73 9.93 7.80
N GLY A 159 2.14 9.44 6.74
CA GLY A 159 1.49 10.34 5.81
C GLY A 159 0.79 9.63 4.67
N ASN A 160 -0.18 10.31 4.09
CA ASN A 160 -0.91 9.84 2.92
C ASN A 160 -1.31 11.04 2.07
N ARG A 161 -1.21 10.93 0.77
CA ARG A 161 -1.64 11.95 -0.21
C ARG A 161 -1.09 13.36 0.07
N GLY A 162 0.19 13.46 0.47
CA GLY A 162 0.83 14.74 0.75
C GLY A 162 0.59 15.29 2.16
N ILE A 163 -0.26 14.66 2.96
CA ILE A 163 -0.44 14.98 4.37
C ILE A 163 0.59 14.20 5.16
N LYS A 164 1.35 14.90 6.00
CA LYS A 164 2.29 14.29 6.95
C LYS A 164 1.75 14.42 8.36
N TRP A 165 1.90 13.35 9.15
CA TRP A 165 1.58 13.34 10.57
C TRP A 165 2.85 13.09 11.37
N ASP A 166 2.98 13.81 12.46
CA ASP A 166 3.88 13.41 13.53
C ASP A 166 3.12 12.37 14.37
N LEU A 167 3.61 11.13 14.35
CA LEU A 167 2.98 10.02 15.06
C LEU A 167 3.53 9.81 16.46
N ASP A 168 4.61 10.48 16.85
CA ASP A 168 5.25 10.27 18.14
C ASP A 168 4.32 10.58 19.34
N PRO A 169 3.52 11.66 19.32
CA PRO A 169 2.55 11.91 20.41
C PRO A 169 1.52 10.78 20.54
N GLU A 170 0.94 10.37 19.42
CA GLU A 170 -0.09 9.31 19.37
C GLU A 170 0.48 7.95 19.75
N ILE A 171 1.67 7.61 19.29
CA ILE A 171 2.36 6.38 19.68
C ILE A 171 2.65 6.37 21.19
N THR A 172 3.11 7.51 21.73
CA THR A 172 3.39 7.65 23.16
C THR A 172 2.12 7.47 23.97
N GLU A 173 1.02 8.10 23.56
CA GLU A 173 -0.28 7.96 24.20
C GLU A 173 -0.79 6.52 24.13
N LEU A 174 -0.75 5.88 22.95
CA LEU A 174 -1.14 4.49 22.79
C LEU A 174 -0.31 3.54 23.65
N CYS A 175 1.00 3.76 23.74
CA CYS A 175 1.86 2.97 24.62
C CYS A 175 1.50 3.15 26.10
N GLN A 176 1.15 4.35 26.50
CA GLN A 176 0.68 4.62 27.87
C GLN A 176 -0.68 3.96 28.14
N LEU A 177 -1.63 4.09 27.23
CA LEU A 177 -2.97 3.53 27.36
C LEU A 177 -2.96 1.99 27.27
N ASN A 178 -2.17 1.41 26.39
CA ASN A 178 -2.08 -0.03 26.20
C ASN A 178 -1.07 -0.71 27.14
N GLY A 179 -0.18 0.07 27.77
CA GLY A 179 0.87 -0.47 28.62
C GLY A 179 0.37 -1.17 29.88
N THR A 180 -0.71 -0.64 30.49
CA THR A 180 -1.24 -1.16 31.75
C THR A 180 -2.77 -1.13 31.80
N VAL A 181 -3.34 -2.05 32.54
CA VAL A 181 -4.76 -2.04 32.88
C VAL A 181 -5.03 -0.92 33.91
N GLN A 182 -5.92 -0.01 33.57
CA GLN A 182 -6.18 1.19 34.39
C GLN A 182 -7.16 0.93 35.54
N GLU A 183 -8.06 -0.03 35.38
CA GLU A 183 -9.13 -0.30 36.36
C GLU A 183 -9.35 -1.81 36.57
N GLY A 184 -10.05 -2.16 37.62
CA GLY A 184 -10.45 -3.52 37.96
C GLY A 184 -9.36 -4.34 38.63
N VAL A 185 -9.60 -5.66 38.74
CA VAL A 185 -8.73 -6.61 39.48
C VAL A 185 -7.31 -6.71 38.85
N ALA A 186 -7.19 -6.44 37.58
CA ALA A 186 -5.91 -6.48 36.86
C ALA A 186 -5.21 -5.12 36.74
N LYS A 187 -5.68 -4.10 37.47
CA LYS A 187 -5.09 -2.74 37.46
C LYS A 187 -3.58 -2.78 37.70
N GLY A 188 -2.85 -2.07 36.84
CA GLY A 188 -1.40 -1.98 36.86
C GLY A 188 -0.67 -3.16 36.22
N ARG A 189 -1.38 -4.17 35.73
CA ARG A 189 -0.77 -5.25 34.94
C ARG A 189 -0.63 -4.85 33.47
N PRO A 190 0.38 -5.35 32.76
CA PRO A 190 0.46 -5.21 31.30
C PRO A 190 -0.81 -5.72 30.62
N LYS A 191 -1.27 -5.03 29.61
CA LYS A 191 -2.37 -5.49 28.76
C LYS A 191 -1.90 -6.54 27.78
#